data_4881bc5775a25f1343654d253b81c1a5
#
_entry.id   4881bc5775a25f1343654d253b81c1a5
#
_cell.length_a   1.000
_cell.length_b   1.000
_cell.length_c   1.000
_cell.angle_alpha   90.00
_cell.angle_beta   90.00
_cell.angle_gamma   90.00
#
_symmetry.space_group_name_H-M   'P 1'
#
loop_
_entity.id
_entity.type
_entity.pdbx_description
1 polymer ?
#
loop_
_entity_poly.entity_id
_entity_poly.type
_entity_poly.pdbx_seq_one_letter_code
_entity_poly.pdbx_strand_id
1 'polypeptide(L)'
;MLILLFPAGLFAQEISETNTDTLYYHALDAYKAENYNDALRLSSRGLELAPEYHDIRILRVRTNWALNNLQTADEDLDLLLKNVPKYVDVKPLAEQRVKKFPAAPEALVFLNRILTVYPEDTGLKVQKALLLLQDGQRKEARELALELVSKNDISGGQRYSLQNVLNRTISDEMGINYQYINFSEAYSRSDSWNLLSLEYQHNFDRTAVIGRINYTNRGYDEGKLYELEVYPVFSDRFYGFVNAGFSNDMIFPDFRGSASLYYNFASNFEAEVGSRMLFYNNSSYFSGIIGLTAYSGKFYLNLRSFLGPKRMEQLVQNYQFNLRFYLKNADNYLFLRLGSGISPDETSLYSRVQTDPTLDAYYGNLGINKSFGVHHIFNLGAGFLYEDITSAREGTQFVGFAGYRYRF
;
A
#
# COMPACT_ATOMS: atom_id res chain seq x y z
N MET A 1 53.48 46.05 -21.02
CA MET A 1 52.72 46.42 -19.84
C MET A 1 52.28 45.15 -19.17
N LEU A 2 53.05 44.68 -18.18
CA LEU A 2 52.85 43.38 -17.51
C LEU A 2 51.95 43.63 -16.32
N ILE A 3 50.72 43.11 -16.35
CA ILE A 3 49.80 43.16 -15.21
C ILE A 3 50.11 41.96 -14.32
N LEU A 4 50.74 42.21 -13.20
CA LEU A 4 50.93 41.27 -12.10
C LEU A 4 49.60 41.12 -11.36
N LEU A 5 48.90 39.99 -11.58
CA LEU A 5 47.80 39.52 -10.75
C LEU A 5 48.37 38.98 -9.43
N PHE A 6 48.23 39.76 -8.36
CA PHE A 6 48.43 39.25 -7.01
C PHE A 6 47.24 38.31 -6.65
N PRO A 7 47.48 37.10 -6.18
CA PRO A 7 46.43 36.32 -5.59
C PRO A 7 46.03 36.97 -4.25
N ALA A 8 44.80 37.44 -4.19
CA ALA A 8 44.22 37.81 -2.87
C ALA A 8 44.15 36.57 -2.01
N GLY A 9 45.13 36.38 -1.17
CA GLY A 9 45.09 35.37 -0.09
C GLY A 9 43.91 35.70 0.83
N LEU A 10 42.92 34.83 0.87
CA LEU A 10 41.92 34.78 1.89
C LEU A 10 42.63 34.43 3.21
N PHE A 11 43.13 35.48 3.91
CA PHE A 11 43.55 35.37 5.30
C PHE A 11 42.27 35.05 6.10
N ALA A 12 42.12 33.82 6.57
CA ALA A 12 41.14 33.49 7.58
C ALA A 12 41.43 34.41 8.80
N GLN A 13 40.51 35.32 9.08
CA GLN A 13 40.65 36.28 10.18
C GLN A 13 40.68 35.47 11.49
N GLU A 14 41.84 35.47 12.16
CA GLU A 14 42.07 34.75 13.41
C GLU A 14 41.12 35.31 14.48
N ILE A 15 40.33 34.44 15.14
CA ILE A 15 39.40 34.88 16.20
C ILE A 15 40.23 35.17 17.45
N SER A 16 40.33 36.42 17.83
CA SER A 16 41.05 36.85 19.03
C SER A 16 40.27 36.64 20.34
N GLU A 17 38.97 36.34 20.24
CA GLU A 17 38.11 36.08 21.39
C GLU A 17 38.52 34.79 22.12
N THR A 18 38.70 34.87 23.42
CA THR A 18 39.09 33.76 24.30
C THR A 18 38.03 33.37 25.31
N ASN A 19 36.97 34.19 25.46
CA ASN A 19 35.84 33.87 26.31
C ASN A 19 34.89 32.92 25.60
N THR A 20 34.79 31.71 26.09
CA THR A 20 34.00 30.63 25.45
C THR A 20 32.50 30.90 25.49
N ASP A 21 31.96 31.60 26.51
CA ASP A 21 30.55 31.97 26.57
C ASP A 21 30.22 33.02 25.49
N THR A 22 31.11 34.01 25.32
CA THR A 22 30.98 35.00 24.24
C THR A 22 31.00 34.33 22.89
N LEU A 23 31.91 33.38 22.65
CA LEU A 23 31.96 32.60 21.41
C LEU A 23 30.69 31.77 21.19
N TYR A 24 30.14 31.18 22.25
CA TYR A 24 28.87 30.44 22.15
C TYR A 24 27.73 31.35 21.70
N TYR A 25 27.53 32.49 22.35
CA TYR A 25 26.43 33.39 22.00
C TYR A 25 26.58 33.98 20.60
N HIS A 26 27.80 34.37 20.20
CA HIS A 26 28.06 34.85 18.83
C HIS A 26 27.83 33.74 17.78
N ALA A 27 28.24 32.48 18.08
CA ALA A 27 27.97 31.35 17.20
C ALA A 27 26.46 31.06 17.07
N LEU A 28 25.72 31.16 18.20
CA LEU A 28 24.27 30.97 18.22
C LEU A 28 23.54 32.07 17.44
N ASP A 29 23.97 33.31 17.56
CA ASP A 29 23.39 34.42 16.80
C ASP A 29 23.70 34.31 15.30
N ALA A 30 24.91 33.91 14.92
CA ALA A 30 25.28 33.60 13.53
C ALA A 30 24.45 32.45 12.99
N TYR A 31 24.21 31.39 13.78
CA TYR A 31 23.37 30.27 13.39
C TYR A 31 21.91 30.68 13.15
N LYS A 32 21.33 31.51 14.06
CA LYS A 32 19.97 32.07 13.89
C LYS A 32 19.85 33.00 12.69
N ALA A 33 20.92 33.69 12.33
CA ALA A 33 21.00 34.55 11.15
C ALA A 33 21.31 33.75 9.86
N GLU A 34 21.30 32.40 9.91
CA GLU A 34 21.63 31.49 8.82
C GLU A 34 23.05 31.64 8.26
N ASN A 35 23.92 32.38 8.97
CA ASN A 35 25.35 32.51 8.66
C ASN A 35 26.12 31.30 9.21
N TYR A 36 25.89 30.12 8.63
CA TYR A 36 26.42 28.87 9.15
C TYR A 36 27.94 28.75 9.09
N ASN A 37 28.60 29.43 8.15
CA ASN A 37 30.06 29.44 8.08
C ASN A 37 30.70 30.15 9.28
N ASP A 38 30.16 31.29 9.66
CA ASP A 38 30.61 32.00 10.86
C ASP A 38 30.24 31.25 12.14
N ALA A 39 29.03 30.68 12.22
CA ALA A 39 28.62 29.83 13.32
C ALA A 39 29.57 28.62 13.49
N LEU A 40 29.97 27.97 12.39
CA LEU A 40 30.96 26.88 12.44
C LEU A 40 32.32 27.34 12.90
N ARG A 41 32.83 28.46 12.39
CA ARG A 41 34.12 29.01 12.76
C ARG A 41 34.17 29.36 14.25
N LEU A 42 33.14 30.07 14.79
CA LEU A 42 33.06 30.47 16.18
C LEU A 42 32.89 29.28 17.13
N SER A 43 32.00 28.30 16.79
CA SER A 43 31.81 27.10 17.58
C SER A 43 33.06 26.21 17.60
N SER A 44 33.79 26.10 16.46
CA SER A 44 35.04 25.35 16.41
C SER A 44 36.10 26.01 17.30
N ARG A 45 36.25 27.33 17.26
CA ARG A 45 37.16 28.05 18.16
C ARG A 45 36.79 27.88 19.63
N GLY A 46 35.50 27.93 19.95
CA GLY A 46 35.03 27.68 21.32
C GLY A 46 35.39 26.27 21.81
N LEU A 47 35.31 25.23 20.96
CA LEU A 47 35.69 23.86 21.33
C LEU A 47 37.20 23.63 21.38
N GLU A 48 38.00 24.42 20.67
CA GLU A 48 39.46 24.41 20.84
C GLU A 48 39.86 24.90 22.25
N LEU A 49 39.16 25.91 22.75
CA LEU A 49 39.43 26.52 24.09
C LEU A 49 38.79 25.71 25.21
N ALA A 50 37.60 25.16 24.98
CA ALA A 50 36.83 24.40 25.96
C ALA A 50 36.22 23.13 25.31
N PRO A 51 37.00 22.03 25.17
CA PRO A 51 36.55 20.81 24.54
C PRO A 51 35.33 20.15 25.19
N GLU A 52 35.09 20.39 26.45
CA GLU A 52 33.97 19.85 27.23
C GLU A 52 32.74 20.77 27.26
N TYR A 53 32.70 21.85 26.46
CA TYR A 53 31.55 22.73 26.40
C TYR A 53 30.45 22.11 25.49
N HIS A 54 29.53 21.37 26.11
CA HIS A 54 28.55 20.55 25.43
C HIS A 54 27.57 21.37 24.57
N ASP A 55 27.13 22.55 24.98
CA ASP A 55 26.22 23.40 24.20
C ASP A 55 26.87 23.91 22.92
N ILE A 56 28.16 24.25 22.95
CA ILE A 56 28.90 24.61 21.73
C ILE A 56 29.01 23.42 20.80
N ARG A 57 29.26 22.22 21.34
CA ARG A 57 29.32 20.99 20.51
C ARG A 57 27.97 20.66 19.86
N ILE A 58 26.86 20.79 20.61
CA ILE A 58 25.51 20.62 20.08
C ILE A 58 25.22 21.64 18.98
N LEU A 59 25.59 22.92 19.19
CA LEU A 59 25.45 23.96 18.18
C LEU A 59 26.27 23.63 16.92
N ARG A 60 27.50 23.13 17.06
CA ARG A 60 28.36 22.73 15.95
C ARG A 60 27.78 21.56 15.18
N VAL A 61 27.17 20.57 15.85
CA VAL A 61 26.43 19.48 15.17
C VAL A 61 25.31 20.06 14.30
N ARG A 62 24.48 20.95 14.87
CA ARG A 62 23.36 21.57 14.14
C ARG A 62 23.86 22.40 12.95
N THR A 63 24.95 23.14 13.13
CA THR A 63 25.60 23.96 12.09
C THR A 63 26.16 23.10 10.96
N ASN A 64 26.86 22.00 11.29
CA ASN A 64 27.35 21.06 10.30
C ASN A 64 26.22 20.36 9.53
N TRP A 65 25.08 20.07 10.16
CA TRP A 65 23.90 19.59 9.43
C TRP A 65 23.34 20.60 8.44
N ALA A 66 23.32 21.91 8.82
CA ALA A 66 22.88 22.96 7.92
C ALA A 66 23.81 23.14 6.71
N LEU A 67 25.11 22.92 6.92
CA LEU A 67 26.15 22.93 5.88
C LEU A 67 26.28 21.60 5.10
N ASN A 68 25.47 20.58 5.43
CA ASN A 68 25.54 19.23 4.89
C ASN A 68 26.88 18.50 5.17
N ASN A 69 27.61 18.91 6.21
CA ASN A 69 28.85 18.26 6.66
C ASN A 69 28.50 17.10 7.63
N LEU A 70 27.84 16.07 7.11
CA LEU A 70 27.22 15.01 7.94
C LEU A 70 28.23 14.20 8.73
N GLN A 71 29.41 13.93 8.17
CA GLN A 71 30.44 13.14 8.84
C GLN A 71 30.94 13.85 10.12
N THR A 72 31.34 15.12 10.01
CA THR A 72 31.83 15.91 11.16
C THR A 72 30.75 16.09 12.23
N ALA A 73 29.49 16.24 11.78
CA ALA A 73 28.35 16.29 12.68
C ALA A 73 28.17 14.99 13.48
N ASP A 74 28.32 13.83 12.79
CA ASP A 74 28.20 12.52 13.41
C ASP A 74 29.36 12.24 14.39
N GLU A 75 30.57 12.68 14.08
CA GLU A 75 31.72 12.60 15.00
C GLU A 75 31.48 13.36 16.32
N ASP A 76 30.96 14.60 16.24
CA ASP A 76 30.60 15.38 17.42
C ASP A 76 29.42 14.76 18.20
N LEU A 77 28.42 14.25 17.50
CA LEU A 77 27.28 13.58 18.13
C LEU A 77 27.72 12.29 18.86
N ASP A 78 28.66 11.54 18.29
CA ASP A 78 29.21 10.34 18.89
C ASP A 78 29.99 10.65 20.19
N LEU A 79 30.74 11.76 20.21
CA LEU A 79 31.38 12.24 21.44
C LEU A 79 30.37 12.60 22.52
N LEU A 80 29.26 13.27 22.15
CA LEU A 80 28.19 13.61 23.10
C LEU A 80 27.50 12.35 23.63
N LEU A 81 27.15 11.40 22.76
CA LEU A 81 26.51 10.13 23.15
C LEU A 81 27.41 9.29 24.06
N LYS A 82 28.73 9.31 23.84
CA LYS A 82 29.71 8.56 24.63
C LYS A 82 29.95 9.18 25.99
N ASN A 83 30.16 10.52 26.05
CA ASN A 83 30.66 11.17 27.23
C ASN A 83 29.54 11.74 28.16
N VAL A 84 28.43 12.22 27.53
CA VAL A 84 27.36 12.92 28.26
C VAL A 84 25.96 12.54 27.76
N PRO A 85 25.62 11.26 27.69
CA PRO A 85 24.33 10.82 27.12
C PRO A 85 23.13 11.37 27.90
N LYS A 86 23.28 11.70 29.16
CA LYS A 86 22.19 12.25 29.98
C LYS A 86 22.00 13.77 29.86
N TYR A 87 22.86 14.45 29.08
CA TYR A 87 22.67 15.87 28.83
C TYR A 87 21.39 16.12 28.04
N VAL A 88 20.60 17.13 28.46
CA VAL A 88 19.18 17.27 28.05
C VAL A 88 18.96 17.29 26.55
N ASP A 89 19.83 17.88 25.76
CA ASP A 89 19.69 18.04 24.32
C ASP A 89 20.33 16.92 23.49
N VAL A 90 21.09 15.99 24.09
CA VAL A 90 21.82 14.95 23.35
C VAL A 90 20.88 13.92 22.75
N LYS A 91 19.91 13.42 23.51
CA LYS A 91 18.92 12.47 23.01
C LYS A 91 18.05 13.07 21.89
N PRO A 92 17.42 14.27 22.05
CA PRO A 92 16.69 14.92 20.96
C PRO A 92 17.53 15.14 19.71
N LEU A 93 18.81 15.44 19.85
CA LEU A 93 19.74 15.60 18.73
C LEU A 93 19.95 14.28 17.98
N ALA A 94 20.13 13.17 18.70
CA ALA A 94 20.26 11.84 18.12
C ALA A 94 18.96 11.41 17.40
N GLU A 95 17.78 11.67 17.97
CA GLU A 95 16.48 11.42 17.34
C GLU A 95 16.31 12.23 16.03
N GLN A 96 16.78 13.48 16.00
CA GLN A 96 16.78 14.29 14.78
C GLN A 96 17.70 13.71 13.71
N ARG A 97 18.86 13.17 14.10
CA ARG A 97 19.79 12.53 13.15
C ARG A 97 19.17 11.31 12.47
N VAL A 98 18.46 10.47 13.21
CA VAL A 98 17.75 9.30 12.66
C VAL A 98 16.83 9.71 11.51
N LYS A 99 16.13 10.83 11.62
CA LYS A 99 15.20 11.35 10.60
C LYS A 99 15.90 11.92 9.35
N LYS A 100 17.21 12.16 9.42
CA LYS A 100 18.01 12.73 8.32
C LYS A 100 18.67 11.65 7.43
N PHE A 101 18.59 10.39 7.80
CA PHE A 101 19.08 9.32 6.93
C PHE A 101 18.16 9.16 5.71
N PRO A 102 18.73 9.02 4.51
CA PRO A 102 17.94 8.90 3.28
C PRO A 102 17.26 7.53 3.17
N ALA A 103 17.82 6.49 3.79
CA ALA A 103 17.31 5.12 3.73
C ALA A 103 17.11 4.52 5.13
N ALA A 104 16.09 3.68 5.25
CA ALA A 104 15.75 3.01 6.50
C ALA A 104 16.85 2.07 7.04
N PRO A 105 17.58 1.29 6.22
CA PRO A 105 18.67 0.44 6.72
C PRO A 105 19.76 1.22 7.47
N GLU A 106 20.21 2.34 6.92
CA GLU A 106 21.23 3.19 7.54
C GLU A 106 20.70 3.81 8.86
N ALA A 107 19.46 4.30 8.84
CA ALA A 107 18.80 4.83 10.02
C ALA A 107 18.67 3.77 11.12
N LEU A 108 18.38 2.50 10.77
CA LEU A 108 18.27 1.38 11.70
C LEU A 108 19.62 1.07 12.36
N VAL A 109 20.72 1.05 11.59
CA VAL A 109 22.07 0.85 12.14
C VAL A 109 22.39 1.91 13.19
N PHE A 110 22.15 3.18 12.86
CA PHE A 110 22.38 4.29 13.79
C PHE A 110 21.43 4.22 15.00
N LEU A 111 20.16 3.96 14.80
CA LEU A 111 19.16 3.85 15.87
C LEU A 111 19.47 2.68 16.83
N ASN A 112 19.92 1.54 16.32
CA ASN A 112 20.34 0.42 17.16
C ASN A 112 21.52 0.81 18.05
N ARG A 113 22.46 1.61 17.55
CA ARG A 113 23.58 2.17 18.37
C ARG A 113 23.06 3.11 19.46
N ILE A 114 22.11 3.99 19.15
CA ILE A 114 21.48 4.86 20.16
C ILE A 114 20.75 4.03 21.21
N LEU A 115 20.08 2.96 20.84
CA LEU A 115 19.40 2.07 21.77
C LEU A 115 20.34 1.31 22.71
N THR A 116 21.64 1.18 22.41
CA THR A 116 22.61 0.68 23.40
C THR A 116 22.85 1.69 24.53
N VAL A 117 22.67 2.98 24.24
CA VAL A 117 22.81 4.07 25.23
C VAL A 117 21.51 4.29 26.00
N TYR A 118 20.35 4.14 25.34
CA TYR A 118 19.02 4.33 25.91
C TYR A 118 18.13 3.09 25.73
N PRO A 119 18.47 1.96 26.36
CA PRO A 119 17.83 0.66 26.06
C PRO A 119 16.34 0.61 26.43
N GLU A 120 15.90 1.41 27.39
CA GLU A 120 14.50 1.43 27.84
C GLU A 120 13.66 2.55 27.23
N ASP A 121 14.21 3.31 26.29
CA ASP A 121 13.49 4.41 25.67
C ASP A 121 12.39 3.92 24.72
N THR A 122 11.16 4.04 25.15
CA THR A 122 9.97 3.62 24.38
C THR A 122 9.82 4.43 23.08
N GLY A 123 10.18 5.72 23.07
CA GLY A 123 10.12 6.56 21.87
C GLY A 123 11.04 6.07 20.75
N LEU A 124 12.29 5.75 21.10
CA LEU A 124 13.27 5.17 20.17
C LEU A 124 12.86 3.78 19.70
N LYS A 125 12.29 2.95 20.58
CA LYS A 125 11.75 1.62 20.18
C LYS A 125 10.56 1.75 19.22
N VAL A 126 9.67 2.73 19.42
CA VAL A 126 8.57 3.03 18.47
C VAL A 126 9.14 3.46 17.12
N GLN A 127 10.15 4.33 17.11
CA GLN A 127 10.82 4.76 15.89
C GLN A 127 11.48 3.57 15.17
N LYS A 128 12.08 2.63 15.93
CA LYS A 128 12.63 1.39 15.38
C LYS A 128 11.54 0.54 14.69
N ALA A 129 10.38 0.36 15.31
CA ALA A 129 9.28 -0.39 14.70
C ALA A 129 8.81 0.23 13.37
N LEU A 130 8.76 1.57 13.28
CA LEU A 130 8.42 2.28 12.06
C LEU A 130 9.49 2.11 10.96
N LEU A 131 10.77 2.19 11.33
CA LEU A 131 11.88 2.00 10.38
C LEU A 131 11.97 0.54 9.89
N LEU A 132 11.75 -0.45 10.77
CA LEU A 132 11.68 -1.86 10.38
C LEU A 132 10.56 -2.10 9.35
N LEU A 133 9.38 -1.46 9.57
CA LEU A 133 8.29 -1.53 8.61
C LEU A 133 8.66 -0.88 7.26
N GLN A 134 9.36 0.25 7.30
CA GLN A 134 9.82 0.96 6.09
C GLN A 134 10.88 0.16 5.33
N ASP A 135 11.72 -0.58 6.04
CA ASP A 135 12.77 -1.45 5.47
C ASP A 135 12.22 -2.80 4.95
N GLY A 136 10.92 -3.07 5.11
CA GLY A 136 10.30 -4.32 4.70
C GLY A 136 10.45 -5.47 5.71
N GLN A 137 11.08 -5.25 6.86
CA GLN A 137 11.23 -6.22 7.95
C GLN A 137 9.91 -6.31 8.75
N ARG A 138 8.85 -6.83 8.09
CA ARG A 138 7.47 -6.79 8.59
C ARG A 138 7.28 -7.59 9.86
N LYS A 139 7.94 -8.76 9.96
CA LYS A 139 7.81 -9.66 11.12
C LYS A 139 8.39 -9.00 12.37
N GLU A 140 9.62 -8.50 12.28
CA GLU A 140 10.32 -7.83 13.37
C GLU A 140 9.60 -6.54 13.80
N ALA A 141 9.08 -5.78 12.82
CA ALA A 141 8.28 -4.60 13.08
C ALA A 141 7.01 -4.94 13.88
N ARG A 142 6.31 -6.04 13.52
CA ARG A 142 5.11 -6.51 14.20
C ARG A 142 5.40 -6.99 15.62
N GLU A 143 6.42 -7.82 15.78
CA GLU A 143 6.82 -8.36 17.11
C GLU A 143 7.14 -7.22 18.08
N LEU A 144 7.95 -6.25 17.64
CA LEU A 144 8.29 -5.07 18.44
C LEU A 144 7.05 -4.21 18.74
N ALA A 145 6.17 -4.03 17.77
CA ALA A 145 4.95 -3.25 17.98
C ALA A 145 3.99 -3.92 18.97
N LEU A 146 3.83 -5.25 18.91
CA LEU A 146 3.03 -6.02 19.87
C LEU A 146 3.58 -5.92 21.30
N GLU A 147 4.91 -6.03 21.46
CA GLU A 147 5.57 -5.85 22.75
C GLU A 147 5.26 -4.47 23.33
N LEU A 148 5.44 -3.42 22.51
CA LEU A 148 5.32 -2.04 22.97
C LEU A 148 3.86 -1.63 23.24
N VAL A 149 2.90 -2.08 22.42
CA VAL A 149 1.49 -1.70 22.58
C VAL A 149 0.88 -2.26 23.87
N SER A 150 1.46 -3.35 24.39
CA SER A 150 1.06 -3.96 25.66
C SER A 150 1.50 -3.15 26.90
N LYS A 151 2.43 -2.20 26.75
CA LYS A 151 2.92 -1.37 27.83
C LYS A 151 1.91 -0.26 28.17
N ASN A 152 1.79 0.05 29.47
CA ASN A 152 0.82 1.04 29.98
C ASN A 152 1.33 2.49 29.87
N ASP A 153 2.62 2.67 29.71
CA ASP A 153 3.33 3.97 29.76
C ASP A 153 3.53 4.64 28.38
N ILE A 154 2.89 4.14 27.33
CA ILE A 154 2.97 4.73 25.99
C ILE A 154 1.97 5.87 25.79
N SER A 155 2.42 6.96 25.18
CA SER A 155 1.56 8.09 24.82
C SER A 155 0.54 7.73 23.75
N GLY A 156 -0.55 8.52 23.62
CA GLY A 156 -1.56 8.32 22.58
C GLY A 156 -0.98 8.37 21.16
N GLY A 157 0.00 9.26 20.90
CA GLY A 157 0.69 9.34 19.61
C GLY A 157 1.54 8.11 19.31
N GLN A 158 2.26 7.59 20.30
CA GLN A 158 3.03 6.34 20.18
C GLN A 158 2.11 5.16 19.95
N ARG A 159 1.00 5.05 20.68
CA ARG A 159 -0.01 4.01 20.47
C ARG A 159 -0.59 4.05 19.06
N TYR A 160 -0.89 5.23 18.53
CA TYR A 160 -1.36 5.40 17.17
C TYR A 160 -0.31 4.93 16.14
N SER A 161 0.96 5.29 16.33
CA SER A 161 2.05 4.86 15.45
C SER A 161 2.23 3.34 15.45
N LEU A 162 2.22 2.71 16.64
CA LEU A 162 2.31 1.26 16.79
C LEU A 162 1.10 0.55 16.16
N GLN A 163 -0.10 1.09 16.35
CA GLN A 163 -1.30 0.54 15.70
C GLN A 163 -1.19 0.60 14.17
N ASN A 164 -0.60 1.67 13.63
CA ASN A 164 -0.33 1.77 12.19
C ASN A 164 0.67 0.69 11.72
N VAL A 165 1.73 0.42 12.50
CA VAL A 165 2.66 -0.70 12.21
C VAL A 165 1.90 -2.02 12.19
N LEU A 166 1.12 -2.31 13.24
CA LEU A 166 0.34 -3.56 13.34
C LEU A 166 -0.60 -3.73 12.15
N ASN A 167 -1.32 -2.68 11.77
CA ASN A 167 -2.25 -2.71 10.64
C ASN A 167 -1.54 -3.02 9.30
N ARG A 168 -0.35 -2.48 9.10
CA ARG A 168 0.43 -2.67 7.88
C ARG A 168 1.23 -3.98 7.84
N THR A 169 1.31 -4.68 8.95
CA THR A 169 2.01 -5.97 9.08
C THR A 169 1.08 -7.17 9.18
N ILE A 170 -0.23 -6.96 9.08
CA ILE A 170 -1.20 -8.06 8.97
C ILE A 170 -0.89 -8.86 7.71
N SER A 171 -0.76 -10.18 7.88
CA SER A 171 -0.41 -11.10 6.80
C SER A 171 -1.58 -11.95 6.33
N ASP A 172 -2.55 -12.20 7.20
CA ASP A 172 -3.58 -13.20 6.97
C ASP A 172 -4.98 -12.60 7.01
N GLU A 173 -5.83 -13.05 6.08
CA GLU A 173 -7.25 -12.70 6.04
C GLU A 173 -8.07 -13.96 5.76
N MET A 174 -9.19 -14.12 6.46
CA MET A 174 -10.23 -15.08 6.15
C MET A 174 -11.50 -14.36 5.74
N GLY A 175 -12.16 -14.81 4.68
CA GLY A 175 -13.36 -14.19 4.15
C GLY A 175 -14.49 -15.18 3.88
N ILE A 176 -15.71 -14.70 4.08
CA ILE A 176 -16.95 -15.34 3.63
C ILE A 176 -17.74 -14.32 2.83
N ASN A 177 -18.19 -14.71 1.64
CA ASN A 177 -19.03 -13.88 0.79
C ASN A 177 -20.26 -14.69 0.36
N TYR A 178 -21.42 -14.06 0.40
CA TYR A 178 -22.67 -14.62 -0.03
C TYR A 178 -23.31 -13.73 -1.07
N GLN A 179 -23.83 -14.36 -2.15
CA GLN A 179 -24.56 -13.67 -3.20
C GLN A 179 -25.88 -14.40 -3.46
N TYR A 180 -26.94 -13.64 -3.54
CA TYR A 180 -28.28 -14.08 -3.88
C TYR A 180 -28.70 -13.42 -5.20
N ILE A 181 -29.20 -14.26 -6.15
CA ILE A 181 -29.65 -13.78 -7.45
C ILE A 181 -31.10 -14.21 -7.64
N ASN A 182 -31.95 -13.24 -7.90
CA ASN A 182 -33.37 -13.44 -8.24
C ASN A 182 -33.62 -13.05 -9.69
N PHE A 183 -34.59 -13.70 -10.32
CA PHE A 183 -34.89 -13.55 -11.75
C PHE A 183 -36.26 -12.93 -11.95
N SER A 184 -36.41 -12.08 -12.99
CA SER A 184 -37.70 -11.61 -13.42
C SER A 184 -38.52 -12.74 -14.06
N GLU A 185 -39.83 -12.55 -14.18
CA GLU A 185 -40.77 -13.53 -14.77
C GLU A 185 -40.43 -13.87 -16.22
N ALA A 186 -39.61 -13.08 -16.90
CA ALA A 186 -39.14 -13.36 -18.25
C ALA A 186 -38.28 -14.63 -18.35
N TYR A 187 -37.66 -15.07 -17.26
CA TYR A 187 -36.94 -16.33 -17.22
C TYR A 187 -37.89 -17.50 -17.04
N SER A 188 -37.61 -18.61 -17.73
CA SER A 188 -38.39 -19.84 -17.59
C SER A 188 -38.03 -20.63 -16.33
N ARG A 189 -37.59 -19.96 -15.30
CA ARG A 189 -37.17 -20.54 -14.01
C ARG A 189 -37.73 -19.72 -12.88
N SER A 190 -38.14 -20.38 -11.81
CA SER A 190 -38.63 -19.75 -10.57
C SER A 190 -37.57 -19.70 -9.46
N ASP A 191 -36.52 -20.50 -9.57
CA ASP A 191 -35.58 -20.71 -8.49
C ASP A 191 -34.46 -19.65 -8.50
N SER A 192 -34.24 -19.05 -7.34
CA SER A 192 -33.14 -18.14 -7.11
C SER A 192 -31.82 -18.87 -7.02
N TRP A 193 -30.74 -18.21 -7.37
CA TRP A 193 -29.40 -18.75 -7.23
C TRP A 193 -28.73 -18.23 -5.96
N ASN A 194 -27.98 -19.12 -5.33
CA ASN A 194 -27.20 -18.83 -4.14
C ASN A 194 -25.73 -19.14 -4.43
N LEU A 195 -24.84 -18.21 -4.14
CA LEU A 195 -23.41 -18.40 -4.23
C LEU A 195 -22.78 -18.08 -2.89
N LEU A 196 -22.02 -19.03 -2.35
CA LEU A 196 -21.23 -18.89 -1.14
C LEU A 196 -19.76 -19.05 -1.51
N SER A 197 -18.92 -18.09 -1.08
CA SER A 197 -17.48 -18.16 -1.25
C SER A 197 -16.79 -18.11 0.11
N LEU A 198 -15.85 -19.03 0.32
CA LEU A 198 -14.91 -19.01 1.44
C LEU A 198 -13.53 -18.72 0.89
N GLU A 199 -12.82 -17.77 1.47
CA GLU A 199 -11.50 -17.37 1.02
C GLU A 199 -10.50 -17.27 2.17
N TYR A 200 -9.25 -17.61 1.88
CA TYR A 200 -8.12 -17.34 2.73
C TYR A 200 -7.03 -16.65 1.92
N GLN A 201 -6.54 -15.53 2.43
CA GLN A 201 -5.47 -14.75 1.83
C GLN A 201 -4.27 -14.72 2.77
N HIS A 202 -3.09 -14.95 2.20
CA HIS A 202 -1.81 -14.71 2.86
C HIS A 202 -1.01 -13.66 2.07
N ASN A 203 -0.54 -12.64 2.78
CA ASN A 203 0.29 -11.57 2.22
C ASN A 203 1.76 -11.84 2.58
N PHE A 204 2.53 -12.32 1.63
CA PHE A 204 4.00 -12.28 1.69
C PHE A 204 4.49 -10.84 1.52
N ASP A 205 5.79 -10.60 1.68
CA ASP A 205 6.33 -9.23 1.64
C ASP A 205 5.93 -8.45 0.37
N ARG A 206 5.96 -9.09 -0.79
CA ARG A 206 5.65 -8.47 -2.09
C ARG A 206 4.61 -9.26 -2.91
N THR A 207 3.93 -10.22 -2.33
CA THR A 207 3.02 -11.09 -3.05
C THR A 207 1.84 -11.47 -2.18
N ALA A 208 0.62 -11.28 -2.65
CA ALA A 208 -0.58 -11.82 -2.02
C ALA A 208 -0.99 -13.12 -2.74
N VAL A 209 -1.38 -14.12 -1.95
CA VAL A 209 -1.91 -15.39 -2.45
C VAL A 209 -3.26 -15.61 -1.79
N ILE A 210 -4.28 -15.91 -2.61
CA ILE A 210 -5.66 -16.13 -2.16
C ILE A 210 -6.12 -17.51 -2.64
N GLY A 211 -6.50 -18.37 -1.71
CA GLY A 211 -7.24 -19.60 -1.99
C GLY A 211 -8.72 -19.36 -1.79
N ARG A 212 -9.57 -19.84 -2.72
CA ARG A 212 -11.02 -19.65 -2.62
C ARG A 212 -11.76 -20.93 -2.98
N ILE A 213 -12.85 -21.21 -2.25
CA ILE A 213 -13.81 -22.25 -2.56
C ILE A 213 -15.16 -21.55 -2.79
N ASN A 214 -15.71 -21.71 -3.99
CA ASN A 214 -17.02 -21.20 -4.33
C ASN A 214 -17.99 -22.39 -4.39
N TYR A 215 -19.14 -22.26 -3.74
CA TYR A 215 -20.26 -23.18 -3.83
C TYR A 215 -21.46 -22.42 -4.39
N THR A 216 -22.15 -22.99 -5.36
CA THR A 216 -23.41 -22.42 -5.87
C THR A 216 -24.49 -23.50 -5.89
N ASN A 217 -25.71 -23.05 -5.55
CA ASN A 217 -26.92 -23.81 -5.75
C ASN A 217 -27.84 -22.97 -6.65
N ARG A 218 -28.29 -23.59 -7.74
CA ARG A 218 -29.13 -22.95 -8.77
C ARG A 218 -30.53 -23.56 -8.88
N GLY A 219 -30.96 -24.23 -7.83
CA GLY A 219 -32.27 -24.91 -7.76
C GLY A 219 -32.26 -26.27 -8.38
N TYR A 220 -31.85 -26.38 -9.65
CA TYR A 220 -31.82 -27.63 -10.43
C TYR A 220 -30.44 -28.30 -10.45
N ASP A 221 -29.40 -27.58 -10.06
CA ASP A 221 -28.02 -28.07 -10.02
C ASP A 221 -27.20 -27.32 -8.99
N GLU A 222 -26.15 -27.97 -8.50
CA GLU A 222 -25.21 -27.38 -7.53
C GLU A 222 -23.78 -27.72 -7.94
N GLY A 223 -22.81 -26.94 -7.44
CA GLY A 223 -21.42 -27.20 -7.76
C GLY A 223 -20.44 -26.39 -6.94
N LYS A 224 -19.18 -26.79 -7.07
CA LYS A 224 -18.03 -26.18 -6.40
C LYS A 224 -16.96 -25.80 -7.41
N LEU A 225 -16.31 -24.67 -7.15
CA LEU A 225 -15.15 -24.20 -7.90
C LEU A 225 -14.04 -23.86 -6.92
N TYR A 226 -12.88 -24.44 -7.12
CA TYR A 226 -11.66 -24.19 -6.34
C TYR A 226 -10.77 -23.23 -7.11
N GLU A 227 -10.27 -22.19 -6.46
CA GLU A 227 -9.47 -21.15 -7.10
C GLU A 227 -8.24 -20.81 -6.30
N LEU A 228 -7.20 -20.44 -7.04
CA LEU A 228 -5.99 -19.83 -6.54
C LEU A 228 -5.74 -18.52 -7.29
N GLU A 229 -5.54 -17.42 -6.56
CA GLU A 229 -5.13 -16.14 -7.10
C GLU A 229 -3.79 -15.72 -6.51
N VAL A 230 -2.93 -15.14 -7.32
CA VAL A 230 -1.61 -14.64 -6.91
C VAL A 230 -1.40 -13.25 -7.49
N TYR A 231 -0.93 -12.34 -6.65
CA TYR A 231 -0.59 -10.96 -7.02
C TYR A 231 0.91 -10.71 -6.79
N PRO A 232 1.79 -11.16 -7.72
CA PRO A 232 3.23 -10.95 -7.58
C PRO A 232 3.59 -9.49 -7.89
N VAL A 233 4.41 -8.87 -7.03
CA VAL A 233 4.97 -7.52 -7.25
C VAL A 233 6.41 -7.67 -7.72
N PHE A 234 6.70 -7.27 -8.97
CA PHE A 234 8.01 -7.38 -9.59
C PHE A 234 8.89 -6.16 -9.32
N SER A 235 8.28 -4.98 -9.24
CA SER A 235 8.94 -3.71 -8.91
C SER A 235 7.91 -2.70 -8.41
N ASP A 236 8.35 -1.49 -8.07
CA ASP A 236 7.46 -0.41 -7.65
C ASP A 236 6.49 0.06 -8.75
N ARG A 237 6.81 -0.26 -10.03
CA ARG A 237 5.98 0.09 -11.19
C ARG A 237 5.25 -1.08 -11.82
N PHE A 238 5.69 -2.32 -11.59
CA PHE A 238 5.14 -3.50 -12.23
C PHE A 238 4.67 -4.51 -11.19
N TYR A 239 3.45 -4.98 -11.35
CA TYR A 239 2.92 -6.13 -10.64
C TYR A 239 2.01 -6.95 -11.56
N GLY A 240 1.71 -8.17 -11.14
CA GLY A 240 0.90 -9.11 -11.90
C GLY A 240 -0.34 -9.55 -11.15
N PHE A 241 -1.21 -10.20 -11.88
CA PHE A 241 -2.32 -11.00 -11.39
C PHE A 241 -2.33 -12.31 -12.13
N VAL A 242 -2.48 -13.42 -11.42
CA VAL A 242 -2.66 -14.76 -11.99
C VAL A 242 -3.78 -15.44 -11.23
N ASN A 243 -4.72 -16.02 -11.94
CA ASN A 243 -5.80 -16.84 -11.38
C ASN A 243 -5.86 -18.18 -12.11
N ALA A 244 -6.08 -19.25 -11.35
CA ALA A 244 -6.40 -20.56 -11.84
C ALA A 244 -7.55 -21.14 -11.02
N GLY A 245 -8.56 -21.71 -11.68
CA GLY A 245 -9.70 -22.35 -11.04
C GLY A 245 -10.08 -23.65 -11.70
N PHE A 246 -10.57 -24.61 -10.90
CA PHE A 246 -10.97 -25.94 -11.34
C PHE A 246 -12.32 -26.34 -10.76
N SER A 247 -13.13 -26.97 -11.57
CA SER A 247 -14.40 -27.57 -11.15
C SER A 247 -14.64 -28.87 -11.91
N ASN A 248 -15.32 -29.79 -11.27
CA ASN A 248 -15.85 -30.99 -11.92
C ASN A 248 -17.38 -30.90 -12.15
N ASP A 249 -17.96 -29.78 -11.80
CA ASP A 249 -19.41 -29.56 -11.81
C ASP A 249 -19.82 -28.77 -13.05
N MET A 250 -20.84 -29.18 -13.75
CA MET A 250 -21.27 -28.61 -15.03
C MET A 250 -21.62 -27.11 -14.99
N ILE A 251 -21.93 -26.57 -13.82
CA ILE A 251 -22.30 -25.17 -13.67
C ILE A 251 -21.10 -24.20 -13.58
N PHE A 252 -19.90 -24.73 -13.49
CA PHE A 252 -18.66 -23.98 -13.57
C PHE A 252 -17.81 -24.45 -14.76
N PRO A 253 -16.84 -23.64 -15.23
CA PRO A 253 -15.86 -24.13 -16.17
C PRO A 253 -15.00 -25.23 -15.53
N ASP A 254 -14.68 -26.27 -16.30
CA ASP A 254 -13.76 -27.34 -15.86
C ASP A 254 -12.39 -26.74 -15.48
N PHE A 255 -11.98 -25.71 -16.23
CA PHE A 255 -10.84 -24.87 -15.91
C PHE A 255 -11.11 -23.41 -16.28
N ARG A 256 -10.72 -22.50 -15.39
CA ARG A 256 -10.58 -21.09 -15.73
C ARG A 256 -9.18 -20.60 -15.38
N GLY A 257 -8.61 -19.77 -16.25
CA GLY A 257 -7.32 -19.15 -16.02
C GLY A 257 -7.32 -17.71 -16.48
N SER A 258 -6.64 -16.86 -15.77
CA SER A 258 -6.37 -15.48 -16.22
C SER A 258 -5.02 -14.99 -15.73
N ALA A 259 -4.40 -14.13 -16.54
CA ALA A 259 -3.17 -13.44 -16.16
C ALA A 259 -3.22 -12.02 -16.71
N SER A 260 -2.80 -11.06 -15.88
CA SER A 260 -2.65 -9.66 -16.25
C SER A 260 -1.33 -9.10 -15.72
N LEU A 261 -0.76 -8.17 -16.46
CA LEU A 261 0.37 -7.34 -16.05
C LEU A 261 -0.13 -5.91 -15.91
N TYR A 262 0.24 -5.28 -14.80
CA TYR A 262 -0.09 -3.89 -14.49
C TYR A 262 1.17 -3.04 -14.50
N TYR A 263 1.07 -1.85 -15.09
CA TYR A 263 2.16 -0.88 -15.17
C TYR A 263 1.72 0.50 -14.69
N ASN A 264 2.34 0.97 -13.61
CA ASN A 264 2.19 2.33 -13.08
C ASN A 264 3.10 3.27 -13.88
N PHE A 265 2.58 3.89 -14.95
CA PHE A 265 3.36 4.75 -15.85
C PHE A 265 3.42 6.21 -15.40
N ALA A 266 2.54 6.62 -14.47
CA ALA A 266 2.58 7.92 -13.80
C ALA A 266 2.09 7.74 -12.35
N SER A 267 2.28 8.74 -11.50
CA SER A 267 1.90 8.68 -10.09
C SER A 267 0.42 8.36 -9.85
N ASN A 268 -0.44 8.66 -10.83
CA ASN A 268 -1.89 8.55 -10.70
C ASN A 268 -2.53 7.66 -11.78
N PHE A 269 -1.72 7.01 -12.63
CA PHE A 269 -2.25 6.20 -13.73
C PHE A 269 -1.59 4.84 -13.80
N GLU A 270 -2.42 3.82 -14.09
CA GLU A 270 -2.02 2.43 -14.24
C GLU A 270 -2.65 1.86 -15.50
N ALA A 271 -1.87 1.13 -16.29
CA ALA A 271 -2.34 0.37 -17.44
C ALA A 271 -2.35 -1.12 -17.12
N GLU A 272 -3.32 -1.85 -17.65
CA GLU A 272 -3.44 -3.30 -17.58
C GLU A 272 -3.42 -3.90 -18.99
N VAL A 273 -2.68 -5.00 -19.14
CA VAL A 273 -2.79 -5.89 -20.28
C VAL A 273 -2.81 -7.33 -19.77
N GLY A 274 -3.71 -8.14 -20.31
CA GLY A 274 -3.87 -9.50 -19.83
C GLY A 274 -4.67 -10.38 -20.77
N SER A 275 -4.94 -11.58 -20.29
CA SER A 275 -5.77 -12.56 -20.99
C SER A 275 -6.55 -13.42 -20.00
N ARG A 276 -7.64 -13.99 -20.48
CA ARG A 276 -8.48 -14.92 -19.74
C ARG A 276 -8.92 -16.08 -20.65
N MET A 277 -8.97 -17.26 -20.07
CA MET A 277 -9.45 -18.46 -20.73
C MET A 277 -10.43 -19.23 -19.84
N LEU A 278 -11.44 -19.81 -20.47
CA LEU A 278 -12.44 -20.67 -19.84
C LEU A 278 -12.57 -21.94 -20.68
N PHE A 279 -12.52 -23.08 -20.04
CA PHE A 279 -12.74 -24.36 -20.66
C PHE A 279 -13.99 -25.01 -20.06
N TYR A 280 -14.88 -25.46 -20.93
CA TYR A 280 -16.07 -26.24 -20.59
C TYR A 280 -16.07 -27.47 -21.48
N ASN A 281 -16.16 -28.67 -20.95
CA ASN A 281 -16.25 -29.96 -21.66
C ASN A 281 -15.89 -29.94 -23.17
N ASN A 282 -16.69 -29.28 -23.99
CA ASN A 282 -16.55 -29.23 -25.45
C ASN A 282 -16.33 -27.83 -26.03
N SER A 283 -16.14 -26.81 -25.19
CA SER A 283 -15.99 -25.46 -25.67
C SER A 283 -14.91 -24.68 -24.84
N SER A 284 -14.20 -23.81 -25.51
CA SER A 284 -13.26 -22.88 -24.88
C SER A 284 -13.60 -21.45 -25.26
N TYR A 285 -13.39 -20.56 -24.30
CA TYR A 285 -13.54 -19.13 -24.51
C TYR A 285 -12.24 -18.44 -24.09
N PHE A 286 -11.69 -17.64 -24.99
CA PHE A 286 -10.50 -16.84 -24.74
C PHE A 286 -10.83 -15.37 -24.94
N SER A 287 -10.31 -14.50 -24.05
CA SER A 287 -10.41 -13.04 -24.20
C SER A 287 -9.10 -12.35 -23.83
N GLY A 288 -8.72 -11.33 -24.59
CA GLY A 288 -7.71 -10.36 -24.21
C GLY A 288 -8.30 -9.36 -23.22
N ILE A 289 -7.48 -8.81 -22.34
CA ILE A 289 -7.85 -7.80 -21.34
C ILE A 289 -6.99 -6.56 -21.57
N ILE A 290 -7.65 -5.40 -21.62
CA ILE A 290 -6.99 -4.09 -21.61
C ILE A 290 -7.69 -3.23 -20.57
N GLY A 291 -6.92 -2.57 -19.73
CA GLY A 291 -7.45 -1.71 -18.66
C GLY A 291 -6.67 -0.42 -18.50
N LEU A 292 -7.37 0.60 -18.03
CA LEU A 292 -6.78 1.87 -17.61
C LEU A 292 -7.39 2.27 -16.26
N THR A 293 -6.52 2.56 -15.30
CA THR A 293 -6.90 3.03 -13.97
C THR A 293 -6.38 4.44 -13.74
N ALA A 294 -7.20 5.28 -13.12
CA ALA A 294 -6.84 6.61 -12.67
C ALA A 294 -7.15 6.77 -11.18
N TYR A 295 -6.21 7.36 -10.45
CA TYR A 295 -6.35 7.72 -9.04
C TYR A 295 -6.41 9.24 -8.93
N SER A 296 -7.51 9.81 -8.41
CA SER A 296 -7.70 11.26 -8.28
C SER A 296 -8.30 11.61 -6.93
N GLY A 297 -7.48 12.09 -5.99
CA GLY A 297 -7.92 12.40 -4.63
C GLY A 297 -8.50 11.17 -3.94
N LYS A 298 -9.81 11.19 -3.69
CA LYS A 298 -10.55 10.07 -3.07
C LYS A 298 -11.17 9.11 -4.09
N PHE A 299 -10.92 9.31 -5.38
CA PHE A 299 -11.54 8.50 -6.43
C PHE A 299 -10.53 7.52 -7.02
N TYR A 300 -10.99 6.29 -7.21
CA TYR A 300 -10.41 5.27 -8.06
C TYR A 300 -11.36 5.07 -9.23
N LEU A 301 -10.87 5.23 -10.44
CA LEU A 301 -11.59 5.10 -11.69
C LEU A 301 -10.88 4.03 -12.52
N ASN A 302 -11.57 2.98 -12.93
CA ASN A 302 -11.00 1.94 -13.76
C ASN A 302 -11.95 1.63 -14.93
N LEU A 303 -11.41 1.67 -16.12
CA LEU A 303 -12.07 1.22 -17.34
C LEU A 303 -11.35 -0.04 -17.83
N ARG A 304 -12.10 -1.13 -18.05
CA ARG A 304 -11.58 -2.43 -18.43
C ARG A 304 -12.37 -2.98 -19.60
N SER A 305 -11.69 -3.52 -20.59
CA SER A 305 -12.30 -4.14 -21.77
C SER A 305 -11.86 -5.58 -21.89
N PHE A 306 -12.81 -6.47 -22.20
CA PHE A 306 -12.56 -7.86 -22.51
C PHE A 306 -12.85 -8.08 -23.98
N LEU A 307 -11.85 -8.47 -24.73
CA LEU A 307 -11.88 -8.65 -26.17
C LEU A 307 -11.83 -10.13 -26.49
N GLY A 308 -12.96 -10.72 -26.77
CA GLY A 308 -13.10 -12.14 -27.11
C GLY A 308 -12.94 -12.42 -28.61
N PRO A 309 -13.03 -13.70 -29.01
CA PRO A 309 -12.93 -14.08 -30.39
C PRO A 309 -14.15 -13.61 -31.18
N LYS A 310 -13.99 -13.52 -32.50
CA LYS A 310 -15.09 -13.30 -33.43
C LYS A 310 -16.00 -14.53 -33.41
N ARG A 311 -17.29 -14.35 -33.13
CA ARG A 311 -18.34 -15.40 -33.25
C ARG A 311 -19.50 -14.86 -34.05
N MET A 312 -20.09 -15.65 -34.91
CA MET A 312 -21.18 -15.27 -35.81
C MET A 312 -20.91 -13.93 -36.53
N GLU A 313 -19.66 -13.73 -36.98
CA GLU A 313 -19.19 -12.50 -37.63
C GLU A 313 -19.06 -11.27 -36.75
N GLN A 314 -19.42 -11.34 -35.46
CA GLN A 314 -19.30 -10.23 -34.50
C GLN A 314 -18.17 -10.47 -33.49
N LEU A 315 -17.50 -9.40 -33.07
CA LEU A 315 -16.54 -9.44 -31.96
C LEU A 315 -17.29 -9.48 -30.63
N VAL A 316 -17.00 -10.51 -29.83
CA VAL A 316 -17.53 -10.56 -28.45
C VAL A 316 -16.71 -9.59 -27.59
N GLN A 317 -17.35 -8.51 -27.19
CA GLN A 317 -16.72 -7.45 -26.40
C GLN A 317 -17.51 -7.22 -25.11
N ASN A 318 -16.77 -6.94 -24.04
CA ASN A 318 -17.34 -6.53 -22.78
C ASN A 318 -16.57 -5.32 -22.26
N TYR A 319 -17.29 -4.33 -21.77
CA TYR A 319 -16.72 -3.13 -21.19
C TYR A 319 -17.17 -3.00 -19.74
N GLN A 320 -16.24 -2.71 -18.85
CA GLN A 320 -16.51 -2.57 -17.44
C GLN A 320 -15.92 -1.24 -16.93
N PHE A 321 -16.75 -0.46 -16.24
CA PHE A 321 -16.35 0.73 -15.52
C PHE A 321 -16.49 0.49 -14.03
N ASN A 322 -15.42 0.72 -13.26
CA ASN A 322 -15.41 0.63 -11.82
C ASN A 322 -15.06 1.99 -11.22
N LEU A 323 -15.88 2.45 -10.30
CA LEU A 323 -15.66 3.64 -9.48
C LEU A 323 -15.57 3.23 -8.01
N ARG A 324 -14.56 3.74 -7.29
CA ARG A 324 -14.55 3.73 -5.82
C ARG A 324 -14.39 5.14 -5.31
N PHE A 325 -15.15 5.46 -4.28
CA PHE A 325 -15.03 6.70 -3.54
C PHE A 325 -14.58 6.37 -2.11
N TYR A 326 -13.31 6.65 -1.80
CA TYR A 326 -12.71 6.37 -0.50
C TYR A 326 -13.17 7.38 0.54
N LEU A 327 -13.78 6.89 1.63
CA LEU A 327 -14.31 7.70 2.72
C LEU A 327 -13.19 8.09 3.71
N LYS A 328 -12.39 7.11 4.16
CA LYS A 328 -11.40 7.30 5.21
C LYS A 328 -10.03 6.65 4.88
N ASN A 329 -10.03 5.40 4.48
CA ASN A 329 -8.83 4.61 4.14
C ASN A 329 -9.19 3.61 3.02
N ALA A 330 -8.24 2.78 2.61
CA ALA A 330 -8.40 1.81 1.53
C ALA A 330 -9.53 0.77 1.75
N ASP A 331 -9.94 0.52 2.99
CA ASP A 331 -10.99 -0.43 3.35
C ASP A 331 -12.37 0.22 3.53
N ASN A 332 -12.44 1.56 3.44
CA ASN A 332 -13.69 2.30 3.65
C ASN A 332 -14.04 3.07 2.38
N TYR A 333 -14.85 2.48 1.53
CA TYR A 333 -15.25 3.09 0.26
C TYR A 333 -16.67 2.70 -0.16
N LEU A 334 -17.29 3.58 -0.91
CA LEU A 334 -18.45 3.28 -1.74
C LEU A 334 -17.96 2.83 -3.12
N PHE A 335 -18.65 1.91 -3.75
CA PHE A 335 -18.31 1.51 -5.10
C PHE A 335 -19.53 1.47 -6.01
N LEU A 336 -19.26 1.71 -7.28
CA LEU A 336 -20.18 1.54 -8.40
C LEU A 336 -19.43 0.77 -9.48
N ARG A 337 -20.04 -0.31 -9.98
CA ARG A 337 -19.59 -1.05 -11.16
C ARG A 337 -20.69 -1.01 -12.22
N LEU A 338 -20.34 -0.60 -13.42
CA LEU A 338 -21.21 -0.62 -14.57
C LEU A 338 -20.53 -1.43 -15.68
N GLY A 339 -21.31 -2.09 -16.52
CA GLY A 339 -20.75 -2.79 -17.66
C GLY A 339 -21.76 -3.10 -18.73
N SER A 340 -21.24 -3.40 -19.92
CA SER A 340 -21.99 -3.95 -21.05
C SER A 340 -21.41 -5.28 -21.48
N GLY A 341 -22.26 -6.19 -21.96
CA GLY A 341 -21.87 -7.57 -22.18
C GLY A 341 -21.76 -8.31 -20.84
N ILE A 342 -21.63 -9.63 -20.88
CA ILE A 342 -21.52 -10.43 -19.66
C ILE A 342 -20.09 -10.32 -19.14
N SER A 343 -19.94 -9.81 -17.91
CA SER A 343 -18.66 -9.83 -17.23
C SER A 343 -18.17 -11.28 -17.12
N PRO A 344 -16.89 -11.54 -17.41
CA PRO A 344 -16.32 -12.86 -17.20
C PRO A 344 -16.40 -13.36 -15.76
N ASP A 345 -16.61 -12.46 -14.79
CA ASP A 345 -16.74 -12.79 -13.37
C ASP A 345 -18.17 -13.12 -12.96
N GLU A 346 -19.15 -12.99 -13.87
CA GLU A 346 -20.55 -13.27 -13.59
C GLU A 346 -20.86 -14.76 -13.66
N THR A 347 -21.69 -15.21 -12.71
CA THR A 347 -22.12 -16.61 -12.62
C THR A 347 -22.99 -17.08 -13.79
N SER A 348 -23.57 -16.13 -14.53
CA SER A 348 -24.39 -16.40 -15.72
C SER A 348 -23.59 -16.64 -17.00
N LEU A 349 -22.28 -16.38 -16.99
CA LEU A 349 -21.44 -16.52 -18.18
C LEU A 349 -21.50 -17.93 -18.81
N TYR A 350 -21.62 -18.97 -17.99
CA TYR A 350 -21.68 -20.35 -18.48
C TYR A 350 -22.84 -20.60 -19.47
N SER A 351 -24.07 -20.20 -19.10
CA SER A 351 -25.21 -20.43 -19.97
C SER A 351 -25.11 -19.64 -21.28
N ARG A 352 -24.47 -18.49 -21.28
CA ARG A 352 -24.32 -17.65 -22.47
C ARG A 352 -23.21 -18.08 -23.42
N VAL A 353 -22.08 -18.53 -22.88
CA VAL A 353 -21.02 -19.08 -23.75
C VAL A 353 -21.51 -20.27 -24.52
N GLN A 354 -22.47 -21.02 -23.98
CA GLN A 354 -23.07 -22.18 -24.67
C GLN A 354 -24.22 -21.83 -25.64
N THR A 355 -24.99 -20.77 -25.37
CA THR A 355 -26.14 -20.39 -26.19
C THR A 355 -25.75 -19.38 -27.28
N ASP A 356 -25.63 -18.11 -26.93
CA ASP A 356 -25.27 -17.03 -27.84
C ASP A 356 -24.53 -15.93 -27.11
N PRO A 357 -23.20 -15.88 -27.18
CA PRO A 357 -22.40 -14.85 -26.49
C PRO A 357 -22.49 -13.45 -27.13
N THR A 358 -23.21 -13.29 -28.23
CA THR A 358 -23.37 -11.99 -28.93
C THR A 358 -24.58 -11.22 -28.48
N LEU A 359 -25.48 -11.83 -27.69
CA LEU A 359 -26.65 -11.15 -27.13
C LEU A 359 -26.25 -10.04 -26.16
N ASP A 360 -26.96 -8.93 -26.23
CA ASP A 360 -26.64 -7.77 -25.40
C ASP A 360 -26.92 -8.00 -23.91
N ALA A 361 -26.07 -7.43 -23.06
CA ALA A 361 -26.28 -7.40 -21.63
C ALA A 361 -25.70 -6.12 -21.03
N TYR A 362 -26.38 -5.61 -20.01
CA TYR A 362 -25.96 -4.45 -19.24
C TYR A 362 -26.10 -4.76 -17.76
N TYR A 363 -25.13 -4.41 -16.97
CA TYR A 363 -25.19 -4.62 -15.52
C TYR A 363 -24.73 -3.40 -14.73
N GLY A 364 -25.25 -3.30 -13.52
CA GLY A 364 -24.84 -2.30 -12.57
C GLY A 364 -24.87 -2.85 -11.15
N ASN A 365 -23.78 -2.63 -10.40
CA ASN A 365 -23.68 -3.01 -9.00
C ASN A 365 -23.22 -1.80 -8.19
N LEU A 366 -23.81 -1.61 -7.03
CA LEU A 366 -23.37 -0.59 -6.09
C LEU A 366 -23.27 -1.18 -4.68
N GLY A 367 -22.42 -0.61 -3.86
CA GLY A 367 -22.26 -1.10 -2.49
C GLY A 367 -21.27 -0.30 -1.67
N ILE A 368 -21.04 -0.81 -0.49
CA ILE A 368 -20.13 -0.24 0.49
C ILE A 368 -19.17 -1.32 1.01
N ASN A 369 -17.91 -0.96 1.15
CA ASN A 369 -16.93 -1.70 1.92
C ASN A 369 -16.60 -0.89 3.18
N LYS A 370 -16.69 -1.49 4.36
CA LYS A 370 -16.55 -0.81 5.63
C LYS A 370 -15.72 -1.62 6.61
N SER A 371 -14.62 -1.02 7.11
CA SER A 371 -13.83 -1.61 8.19
C SER A 371 -14.28 -1.09 9.57
N PHE A 372 -14.28 -1.99 10.54
CA PHE A 372 -14.43 -1.70 11.96
C PHE A 372 -13.15 -2.16 12.69
N GLY A 373 -12.38 -1.17 13.14
CA GLY A 373 -11.01 -1.41 13.57
C GLY A 373 -10.15 -1.84 12.38
N VAL A 374 -9.20 -2.74 12.62
CA VAL A 374 -8.25 -3.25 11.61
C VAL A 374 -8.55 -4.69 11.21
N HIS A 375 -9.30 -5.40 12.04
CA HIS A 375 -9.54 -6.82 11.88
C HIS A 375 -10.84 -7.13 11.12
N HIS A 376 -11.88 -6.30 11.22
CA HIS A 376 -13.20 -6.61 10.71
C HIS A 376 -13.54 -5.77 9.48
N ILE A 377 -13.84 -6.41 8.36
CA ILE A 377 -14.23 -5.74 7.11
C ILE A 377 -15.55 -6.34 6.63
N PHE A 378 -16.52 -5.50 6.39
CA PHE A 378 -17.83 -5.85 5.85
C PHE A 378 -17.99 -5.27 4.46
N ASN A 379 -18.59 -6.05 3.58
CA ASN A 379 -18.99 -5.67 2.24
C ASN A 379 -20.49 -5.92 2.09
N LEU A 380 -21.22 -4.94 1.56
CA LEU A 380 -22.65 -5.06 1.30
C LEU A 380 -22.97 -4.33 0.00
N GLY A 381 -23.82 -4.92 -0.83
CA GLY A 381 -24.25 -4.26 -2.05
C GLY A 381 -25.39 -4.96 -2.73
N ALA A 382 -25.86 -4.32 -3.78
CA ALA A 382 -26.90 -4.82 -4.66
C ALA A 382 -26.65 -4.38 -6.10
N GLY A 383 -27.30 -5.05 -7.03
CA GLY A 383 -27.19 -4.72 -8.43
C GLY A 383 -28.24 -5.42 -9.29
N PHE A 384 -28.08 -5.23 -10.56
CA PHE A 384 -28.90 -5.88 -11.58
C PHE A 384 -28.05 -6.29 -12.78
N LEU A 385 -28.52 -7.28 -13.52
CA LEU A 385 -28.10 -7.64 -14.86
C LEU A 385 -29.36 -7.68 -15.74
N TYR A 386 -29.40 -6.81 -16.74
CA TYR A 386 -30.39 -6.84 -17.80
C TYR A 386 -29.76 -7.49 -19.02
N GLU A 387 -30.44 -8.46 -19.60
CA GLU A 387 -29.88 -9.24 -20.69
C GLU A 387 -30.92 -9.75 -21.66
N ASP A 388 -30.54 -9.89 -22.93
CA ASP A 388 -31.28 -10.64 -23.90
C ASP A 388 -31.16 -12.13 -23.58
N ILE A 389 -32.27 -12.78 -23.25
CA ILE A 389 -32.33 -14.22 -23.02
C ILE A 389 -32.32 -14.95 -24.38
N THR A 390 -33.04 -14.39 -25.32
CA THR A 390 -33.07 -14.78 -26.75
C THR A 390 -33.24 -13.52 -27.58
N SER A 391 -33.11 -13.60 -28.91
CA SER A 391 -33.36 -12.47 -29.82
C SER A 391 -34.76 -11.84 -29.70
N ALA A 392 -35.71 -12.49 -29.02
CA ALA A 392 -37.09 -12.04 -28.84
C ALA A 392 -37.50 -11.87 -27.36
N ARG A 393 -36.62 -12.13 -26.41
CA ARG A 393 -36.97 -12.11 -24.98
C ARG A 393 -35.83 -11.58 -24.13
N GLU A 394 -36.10 -10.53 -23.38
CA GLU A 394 -35.22 -9.88 -22.46
C GLU A 394 -35.56 -10.26 -21.00
N GLY A 395 -34.62 -10.17 -20.09
CA GLY A 395 -34.83 -10.45 -18.69
C GLY A 395 -33.90 -9.67 -17.76
N THR A 396 -34.32 -9.56 -16.52
CA THR A 396 -33.52 -8.89 -15.49
C THR A 396 -33.23 -9.86 -14.35
N GLN A 397 -31.97 -9.88 -13.93
CA GLN A 397 -31.53 -10.54 -12.70
C GLN A 397 -31.30 -9.44 -11.66
N PHE A 398 -31.75 -9.67 -10.43
CA PHE A 398 -31.48 -8.81 -9.27
C PHE A 398 -30.49 -9.53 -8.37
N VAL A 399 -29.43 -8.83 -7.99
CA VAL A 399 -28.32 -9.39 -7.23
C VAL A 399 -28.22 -8.66 -5.89
N GLY A 400 -28.21 -9.41 -4.79
CA GLY A 400 -27.82 -8.92 -3.47
C GLY A 400 -26.57 -9.66 -3.01
N PHE A 401 -25.64 -8.97 -2.39
CA PHE A 401 -24.43 -9.62 -1.87
C PHE A 401 -23.99 -9.01 -0.54
N ALA A 402 -23.42 -9.88 0.31
CA ALA A 402 -22.84 -9.52 1.59
C ALA A 402 -21.57 -10.32 1.81
N GLY A 403 -20.57 -9.69 2.41
CA GLY A 403 -19.31 -10.32 2.73
C GLY A 403 -18.73 -9.84 4.05
N TYR A 404 -17.95 -10.72 4.65
CA TYR A 404 -17.19 -10.42 5.86
C TYR A 404 -15.78 -10.96 5.71
N ARG A 405 -14.78 -10.17 6.11
CA ARG A 405 -13.38 -10.58 6.19
C ARG A 405 -12.82 -10.26 7.56
N TYR A 406 -12.03 -11.20 8.06
CA TYR A 406 -11.29 -11.06 9.31
C TYR A 406 -9.79 -11.12 9.03
N ARG A 407 -9.06 -10.11 9.49
CA ARG A 407 -7.60 -9.98 9.40
C ARG A 407 -6.92 -10.33 10.71
N PHE A 408 -5.79 -11.06 10.65
CA PHE A 408 -5.03 -11.48 11.85
C PHE A 408 -3.54 -11.65 11.61
#